data_d52fb8666f59f7b28d60765f09e0b037
#
_entry.id   d52fb8666f59f7b28d60765f09e0b037
#
_cell.length_a   1.000
_cell.length_b   1.000
_cell.length_c   1.000
_cell.angle_alpha   90.00
_cell.angle_beta   90.00
_cell.angle_gamma   90.00
#
_symmetry.space_group_name_H-M   'P 1'
#
loop_
_entity.id
_entity.type
_entity.pdbx_description
1 polymer ?
#
loop_
_entity_poly.entity_id
_entity_poly.type
_entity_poly.pdbx_seq_one_letter_code
_entity_poly.pdbx_strand_id
1 'polypeptide(L)'
;MKTFTNAKLGLTLVAALASGSVLAQDYSIDPTHTSVIATWNHFGFSNPTASFSDVSGTISYDDDAPAKSSVNVTIPVKTVDTKVEALTEEFLKAV
;
A
#
# COMPACT_ATOMS: atom_id res chain seq x y z
N MET A 1 -30.19 -15.50 -42.81
CA MET A 1 -28.87 -16.14 -42.63
C MET A 1 -27.78 -15.14 -42.22
N LYS A 2 -27.64 -14.04 -42.94
CA LYS A 2 -26.66 -13.00 -42.58
C LYS A 2 -26.92 -12.34 -41.23
N THR A 3 -28.16 -12.20 -40.79
CA THR A 3 -28.55 -11.63 -39.51
C THR A 3 -28.09 -12.49 -38.33
N PHE A 4 -28.13 -13.81 -38.48
CA PHE A 4 -27.67 -14.71 -37.41
C PHE A 4 -26.16 -14.63 -37.15
N THR A 5 -25.36 -14.48 -38.21
CA THR A 5 -23.91 -14.35 -38.08
C THR A 5 -23.54 -13.06 -37.37
N ASN A 6 -24.20 -11.95 -37.66
CA ASN A 6 -23.96 -10.66 -37.01
C ASN A 6 -24.36 -10.68 -35.53
N ALA A 7 -25.46 -11.35 -35.18
CA ALA A 7 -25.90 -11.49 -33.81
C ALA A 7 -24.88 -12.29 -32.97
N LYS A 8 -24.32 -13.35 -33.50
CA LYS A 8 -23.29 -14.15 -32.82
C LYS A 8 -22.01 -13.35 -32.59
N LEU A 9 -21.57 -12.57 -33.57
CA LEU A 9 -20.40 -11.69 -33.44
C LEU A 9 -20.60 -10.62 -32.38
N GLY A 10 -21.79 -9.99 -32.33
CA GLY A 10 -22.11 -8.99 -31.33
C GLY A 10 -22.10 -9.56 -29.90
N LEU A 11 -22.63 -10.77 -29.73
CA LEU A 11 -22.65 -11.43 -28.41
C LEU A 11 -21.24 -11.77 -27.93
N THR A 12 -20.37 -12.25 -28.82
CA THR A 12 -18.98 -12.56 -28.49
C THR A 12 -18.22 -11.30 -28.07
N LEU A 13 -18.44 -10.19 -28.74
CA LEU A 13 -17.80 -8.91 -28.41
C LEU A 13 -18.20 -8.41 -27.03
N VAL A 14 -19.48 -8.49 -26.70
CA VAL A 14 -19.98 -8.09 -25.37
C VAL A 14 -19.36 -8.95 -24.25
N ALA A 15 -19.26 -10.27 -24.47
CA ALA A 15 -18.62 -11.17 -23.51
C ALA A 15 -17.15 -10.84 -23.29
N ALA A 16 -16.41 -10.53 -24.36
CA ALA A 16 -15.01 -10.14 -24.29
C ALA A 16 -14.83 -8.82 -23.50
N LEU A 17 -15.67 -7.84 -23.69
CA LEU A 17 -15.65 -6.57 -22.94
C LEU A 17 -15.97 -6.79 -21.48
N ALA A 18 -16.94 -7.64 -21.14
CA ALA A 18 -17.29 -7.95 -19.77
C ALA A 18 -16.14 -8.69 -19.04
N SER A 19 -15.46 -9.61 -19.70
CA SER A 19 -14.34 -10.35 -19.11
C SER A 19 -13.06 -9.53 -18.96
N GLY A 20 -12.92 -8.42 -19.70
CA GLY A 20 -11.75 -7.53 -19.63
C GLY A 20 -11.87 -6.40 -18.62
N SER A 21 -12.95 -6.33 -17.83
CA SER A 21 -13.25 -5.18 -16.97
C SER A 21 -12.82 -5.33 -15.51
N VAL A 22 -12.11 -6.40 -15.14
CA VAL A 22 -11.63 -6.60 -13.77
C VAL A 22 -10.35 -5.79 -13.58
N LEU A 23 -10.46 -4.72 -12.79
CA LEU A 23 -9.36 -3.82 -12.47
C LEU A 23 -8.99 -3.95 -10.99
N ALA A 24 -7.71 -3.74 -10.68
CA ALA A 24 -7.26 -3.61 -9.31
C ALA A 24 -7.98 -2.44 -8.62
N GLN A 25 -8.25 -2.56 -7.33
CA GLN A 25 -8.82 -1.50 -6.52
C GLN A 25 -7.72 -0.73 -5.82
N ASP A 26 -7.86 0.60 -5.81
CA ASP A 26 -6.95 1.49 -5.12
C ASP A 26 -7.52 1.89 -3.78
N TYR A 27 -6.67 1.83 -2.76
CA TYR A 27 -6.99 2.24 -1.40
C TYR A 27 -5.99 3.31 -0.97
N SER A 28 -6.48 4.36 -0.32
CA SER A 28 -5.62 5.35 0.32
C SER A 28 -5.30 4.90 1.74
N ILE A 29 -4.04 5.02 2.13
CA ILE A 29 -3.65 4.81 3.52
C ILE A 29 -4.23 5.94 4.37
N ASP A 30 -4.86 5.59 5.49
CA ASP A 30 -5.37 6.56 6.44
C ASP A 30 -4.26 6.93 7.45
N PRO A 31 -3.72 8.15 7.39
CA PRO A 31 -2.62 8.53 8.28
C PRO A 31 -3.01 8.54 9.76
N THR A 32 -4.29 8.69 10.07
CA THR A 32 -4.78 8.75 11.45
C THR A 32 -4.88 7.38 12.11
N HIS A 33 -4.85 6.30 11.31
CA HIS A 33 -4.96 4.92 11.78
C HIS A 33 -3.81 4.05 11.30
N THR A 34 -2.72 4.66 10.86
CA THR A 34 -1.55 3.95 10.34
C THR A 34 -0.31 4.42 11.07
N SER A 35 0.51 3.47 11.51
CA SER A 35 1.81 3.76 12.10
C SER A 35 2.85 2.78 11.60
N VAL A 36 4.09 3.21 11.62
CA VAL A 36 5.24 2.35 11.37
C VAL A 36 6.07 2.33 12.64
N ILE A 37 6.42 1.14 13.09
CA ILE A 37 7.21 0.96 14.30
C ILE A 37 8.43 0.11 13.94
N ALA A 38 9.62 0.66 14.20
CA ALA A 38 10.88 -0.05 14.10
C ALA A 38 11.31 -0.49 15.49
N THR A 39 11.78 -1.72 15.60
CA THR A 39 12.30 -2.28 16.84
C THR A 39 13.66 -2.91 16.54
N TRP A 40 14.63 -2.70 17.41
CA TRP A 40 15.94 -3.30 17.27
C TRP A 40 16.46 -3.84 18.61
N ASN A 41 17.42 -4.75 18.53
CA ASN A 41 18.09 -5.25 19.73
C ASN A 41 19.25 -4.33 20.12
N HIS A 42 19.26 -3.88 21.37
CA HIS A 42 20.31 -3.02 21.90
C HIS A 42 21.27 -3.84 22.77
N PHE A 43 22.31 -4.36 22.16
CA PHE A 43 23.39 -5.12 22.80
C PHE A 43 22.92 -6.31 23.67
N GLY A 44 21.76 -6.88 23.36
CA GLY A 44 21.20 -7.98 24.12
C GLY A 44 20.46 -7.58 25.41
N PHE A 45 20.43 -6.30 25.77
CA PHE A 45 19.83 -5.82 27.02
C PHE A 45 18.39 -5.37 26.85
N SER A 46 18.03 -4.81 25.72
CA SER A 46 16.69 -4.27 25.48
C SER A 46 16.36 -4.22 24.00
N ASN A 47 15.10 -3.99 23.72
CA ASN A 47 14.61 -3.82 22.36
C ASN A 47 13.92 -2.46 22.25
N PRO A 48 14.67 -1.37 22.03
CA PRO A 48 14.11 -0.06 21.82
C PRO A 48 13.21 -0.01 20.58
N THR A 49 12.30 0.94 20.57
CA THR A 49 11.40 1.18 19.45
C THR A 49 11.45 2.63 18.99
N ALA A 50 11.20 2.84 17.71
CA ALA A 50 10.93 4.15 17.15
C ALA A 50 9.65 4.06 16.35
N SER A 51 8.72 4.99 16.58
CA SER A 51 7.49 5.06 15.81
C SER A 51 7.52 6.25 14.88
N PHE A 52 6.82 6.10 13.76
CA PHE A 52 6.64 7.15 12.75
C PHE A 52 5.15 7.33 12.51
N SER A 53 4.73 8.56 12.32
CA SER A 53 3.34 8.94 12.06
C SER A 53 3.20 9.65 10.71
N ASP A 54 1.97 10.07 10.41
CA ASP A 54 1.64 10.76 9.15
C ASP A 54 2.01 9.93 7.91
N VAL A 55 1.93 8.62 8.03
CA VAL A 55 2.18 7.69 6.94
C VAL A 55 1.09 7.84 5.89
N SER A 56 1.47 8.06 4.65
CA SER A 56 0.55 8.22 3.53
C SER A 56 0.92 7.32 2.37
N GLY A 57 0.00 7.18 1.44
CA GLY A 57 0.24 6.40 0.24
C GLY A 57 -0.99 5.70 -0.27
N THR A 58 -0.76 4.82 -1.23
CA THR A 58 -1.80 4.04 -1.88
C THR A 58 -1.43 2.58 -1.95
N ILE A 59 -2.46 1.75 -1.89
CA ILE A 59 -2.36 0.31 -2.10
C ILE A 59 -3.24 -0.01 -3.31
N SER A 60 -2.66 -0.59 -4.35
CA SER A 60 -3.39 -1.12 -5.49
C SER A 60 -3.49 -2.62 -5.31
N TYR A 61 -4.69 -3.11 -5.02
CA TYR A 61 -4.91 -4.52 -4.71
C TYR A 61 -5.65 -5.20 -5.85
N ASP A 62 -5.06 -6.26 -6.38
CA ASP A 62 -5.66 -7.12 -7.41
C ASP A 62 -6.09 -8.44 -6.75
N ASP A 63 -7.39 -8.61 -6.58
CA ASP A 63 -7.96 -9.77 -5.92
C ASP A 63 -7.76 -11.07 -6.73
N ASP A 64 -7.79 -10.96 -8.05
CA ASP A 64 -7.62 -12.11 -8.94
C ASP A 64 -6.15 -12.51 -9.13
N ALA A 65 -5.24 -11.55 -8.98
CA ALA A 65 -3.82 -11.77 -9.14
C ALA A 65 -3.04 -10.98 -8.06
N PRO A 66 -3.03 -11.44 -6.80
CA PRO A 66 -2.40 -10.70 -5.69
C PRO A 66 -0.93 -10.33 -5.95
N ALA A 67 -0.20 -11.14 -6.72
CA ALA A 67 1.18 -10.85 -7.09
C ALA A 67 1.34 -9.60 -7.97
N LYS A 68 0.27 -9.11 -8.57
CA LYS A 68 0.25 -7.85 -9.32
C LYS A 68 -0.11 -6.64 -8.46
N SER A 69 -0.44 -6.86 -7.21
CA SER A 69 -0.71 -5.78 -6.27
C SER A 69 0.54 -4.97 -5.99
N SER A 70 0.36 -3.70 -5.65
CA SER A 70 1.47 -2.79 -5.36
C SER A 70 1.14 -1.88 -4.19
N VAL A 71 2.18 -1.43 -3.50
CA VAL A 71 2.07 -0.49 -2.38
C VAL A 71 3.06 0.63 -2.62
N ASN A 72 2.60 1.86 -2.46
CA ASN A 72 3.43 3.05 -2.52
C ASN A 72 3.19 3.85 -1.26
N VAL A 73 4.20 3.95 -0.40
CA VAL A 73 4.09 4.52 0.94
C VAL A 73 5.13 5.59 1.15
N THR A 74 4.72 6.69 1.74
CA THR A 74 5.60 7.76 2.20
C THR A 74 5.58 7.79 3.73
N ILE A 75 6.75 7.71 4.34
CA ILE A 75 6.95 7.75 5.79
C ILE A 75 7.77 8.98 6.10
N PRO A 76 7.17 10.03 6.73
CA PRO A 76 7.94 11.22 7.11
C PRO A 76 8.88 10.89 8.26
N VAL A 77 10.16 10.79 7.99
CA VAL A 77 11.17 10.39 8.99
C VAL A 77 11.26 11.40 10.13
N LYS A 78 10.92 12.66 9.87
CA LYS A 78 10.89 13.71 10.91
C LYS A 78 9.87 13.47 12.01
N THR A 79 8.93 12.55 11.81
CA THR A 79 7.93 12.17 12.83
C THR A 79 8.44 11.14 13.81
N VAL A 80 9.70 10.75 13.74
CA VAL A 80 10.29 9.75 14.62
C VAL A 80 10.10 10.09 16.09
N ASP A 81 9.66 9.09 16.86
CA ASP A 81 9.47 9.20 18.30
C ASP A 81 9.93 7.90 18.95
N THR A 82 10.95 7.98 19.79
CA THR A 82 11.52 6.84 20.52
C THR A 82 11.01 6.75 21.95
N LYS A 83 10.22 7.74 22.41
CA LYS A 83 9.83 7.92 23.82
C LYS A 83 11.00 8.25 24.73
N VAL A 84 12.18 8.44 24.19
CA VAL A 84 13.38 8.92 24.88
C VAL A 84 13.86 10.17 24.15
N GLU A 85 13.70 11.32 24.75
CA GLU A 85 13.94 12.61 24.11
C GLU A 85 15.33 12.70 23.49
N ALA A 86 16.35 12.34 24.23
CA ALA A 86 17.74 12.41 23.77
C ALA A 86 17.98 11.50 22.54
N LEU A 87 17.37 10.32 22.51
CA LEU A 87 17.51 9.40 21.38
C LEU A 87 16.74 9.92 20.17
N THR A 88 15.55 10.46 20.36
CA THR A 88 14.77 11.08 19.28
C THR A 88 15.55 12.24 18.66
N GLU A 89 16.17 13.08 19.46
CA GLU A 89 16.99 14.18 18.99
C GLU A 89 18.19 13.69 18.16
N GLU A 90 18.83 12.60 18.56
CA GLU A 90 19.93 12.01 17.78
C GLU A 90 19.46 11.53 16.41
N PHE A 91 18.31 10.87 16.32
CA PHE A 91 17.78 10.46 15.04
C PHE A 91 17.41 11.66 14.17
N LEU A 92 16.88 12.72 14.73
CA LEU A 92 16.51 13.93 13.99
C LEU A 92 17.72 14.67 13.41
N LYS A 93 18.90 14.50 13.98
CA LYS A 93 20.14 15.07 13.43
C LYS A 93 20.57 14.37 12.13
N ALA A 94 20.10 13.18 11.88
CA ALA A 94 20.47 12.37 10.71
C ALA A 94 19.59 12.64 9.48
N VAL A 95 18.56 13.46 9.59
CA VAL A 95 17.57 13.73 8.52
C VAL A 95 17.58 15.17 8.08
#